data_5db72a7e50bf8e561e5afd1a4df53779
#
_entry.id   5db72a7e50bf8e561e5afd1a4df53779
#
_cell.length_a   1.000
_cell.length_b   1.000
_cell.length_c   1.000
_cell.angle_alpha   90.00
_cell.angle_beta   90.00
_cell.angle_gamma   90.00
#
_symmetry.space_group_name_H-M   'P 1'
#
loop_
_entity.id
_entity.type
_entity.pdbx_description
1 polymer ?
#
loop_
_entity_poly.entity_id
_entity_poly.type
_entity_poly.pdbx_seq_one_letter_code
_entity_poly.pdbx_strand_id
1 'polypeptide(L)'
;MTASYLKAAFGERINVTLVESGNIGAVGVGEATFSDIRHFFEFLGLKEKDWMPACNATYKLAVRFENWREKGHYFYHPFEQMRSVNGFPLTDWWLQQGPTDRFDKDCFVMASVIDAGLSPRRLDGALIDQPFDEGADEMHGLTMSEHQGKTQFPYAYQFEAALLAKYLTTYAVERGVRHIVDDVQQVNLDERGWISGVTTAEHGDLTGDLYIDCTGFRALLINKALNEPFISYQDTLPNDSAVALQVPMDMEKRGILPCTTATAQDAGWIWTIPLMGRVGTGYVYAKDYLSPEDAERTLREFVGPAAADANANHIKMRIGRSRNSWVNNCVAVGLSSGFVEPLESTGIFFIHHAIEQIAKNFPNEDWNPNQRMLYNRSVSHVMDGIREFLVLHYVAAKRQDTQYWRDTKTRAIPDSLAERLEMWKTQVPDSESIFPYYHGLPAYSYMCVLLGMGGIELKPSPALALSDPSAAEREFEAIRD
;
A
#
# COMPACT_ATOMS: atom_id res chain seq x y z
N MET A 1 -0.91 -12.26 9.72
CA MET A 1 -1.90 -12.18 8.63
C MET A 1 -2.08 -13.54 7.94
N THR A 2 -1.08 -14.14 7.30
CA THR A 2 -1.22 -15.39 6.52
C THR A 2 -1.78 -16.55 7.36
N ALA A 3 -1.22 -16.84 8.52
CA ALA A 3 -1.68 -17.92 9.40
C ALA A 3 -3.15 -17.73 9.82
N SER A 4 -3.53 -16.51 10.21
CA SER A 4 -4.91 -16.18 10.60
C SER A 4 -5.90 -16.37 9.46
N TYR A 5 -5.54 -15.89 8.26
CA TYR A 5 -6.41 -15.98 7.08
C TYR A 5 -6.59 -17.43 6.61
N LEU A 6 -5.50 -18.18 6.45
CA LEU A 6 -5.56 -19.58 6.00
C LEU A 6 -6.31 -20.48 7.01
N LYS A 7 -6.11 -20.25 8.31
CA LYS A 7 -6.86 -20.99 9.34
C LYS A 7 -8.35 -20.63 9.32
N ALA A 8 -8.70 -19.35 9.08
CA ALA A 8 -10.10 -18.93 8.90
C ALA A 8 -10.73 -19.53 7.63
N ALA A 9 -9.97 -19.56 6.52
CA ALA A 9 -10.46 -20.08 5.23
C ALA A 9 -10.68 -21.59 5.23
N PHE A 10 -9.78 -22.36 5.86
CA PHE A 10 -9.75 -23.81 5.74
C PHE A 10 -10.11 -24.57 7.03
N GLY A 11 -10.15 -23.90 8.17
CA GLY A 11 -10.55 -24.49 9.45
C GLY A 11 -9.65 -25.67 9.84
N GLU A 12 -10.29 -26.78 10.26
CA GLU A 12 -9.61 -28.01 10.69
C GLU A 12 -9.09 -28.86 9.53
N ARG A 13 -9.28 -28.45 8.27
CA ARG A 13 -8.76 -29.16 7.10
C ARG A 13 -7.27 -28.95 6.90
N ILE A 14 -6.66 -27.97 7.59
CA ILE A 14 -5.22 -27.72 7.58
C ILE A 14 -4.68 -27.55 8.99
N ASN A 15 -3.44 -28.00 9.18
CA ASN A 15 -2.66 -27.71 10.37
C ASN A 15 -1.70 -26.56 10.05
N VAL A 16 -1.73 -25.50 10.82
CA VAL A 16 -0.87 -24.34 10.62
C VAL A 16 0.10 -24.23 11.80
N THR A 17 1.39 -24.20 11.48
CA THR A 17 2.46 -23.89 12.45
C THR A 17 3.10 -22.58 12.05
N LEU A 18 3.09 -21.59 12.94
CA LEU A 18 3.76 -20.30 12.79
C LEU A 18 5.06 -20.34 13.60
N VAL A 19 6.19 -20.11 12.92
CA VAL A 19 7.51 -19.98 13.57
C VAL A 19 7.97 -18.55 13.39
N GLU A 20 8.30 -17.87 14.49
CA GLU A 20 8.85 -16.52 14.45
C GLU A 20 10.01 -16.36 15.42
N SER A 21 11.00 -15.54 15.03
CA SER A 21 12.14 -15.23 15.91
C SER A 21 11.71 -14.30 17.04
N GLY A 22 12.12 -14.62 18.27
CA GLY A 22 12.01 -13.70 19.41
C GLY A 22 13.03 -12.55 19.38
N ASN A 23 14.07 -12.67 18.52
CA ASN A 23 15.20 -11.74 18.46
C ASN A 23 15.08 -10.73 17.30
N ILE A 24 14.21 -10.97 16.32
CA ILE A 24 14.05 -10.14 15.14
C ILE A 24 12.68 -9.46 15.19
N GLY A 25 12.69 -8.19 15.55
CA GLY A 25 11.46 -7.38 15.56
C GLY A 25 10.88 -7.17 14.15
N ALA A 26 9.58 -6.93 14.07
CA ALA A 26 8.96 -6.45 12.84
C ALA A 26 9.57 -5.12 12.43
N VAL A 27 9.77 -4.91 11.12
CA VAL A 27 10.15 -3.60 10.56
C VAL A 27 8.91 -2.71 10.63
N GLY A 28 8.54 -2.30 11.85
CA GLY A 28 7.30 -1.56 12.09
C GLY A 28 7.60 -0.12 12.49
N VAL A 29 7.24 0.81 11.64
CA VAL A 29 7.39 2.25 11.89
C VAL A 29 6.05 2.97 12.01
N GLY A 30 4.95 2.21 12.01
CA GLY A 30 3.58 2.62 11.71
C GLY A 30 3.26 2.23 10.27
N GLU A 31 2.19 1.46 10.10
CA GLU A 31 1.77 1.01 8.78
C GLU A 31 0.55 1.80 8.32
N ALA A 32 0.56 2.19 7.06
CA ALA A 32 -0.59 2.72 6.37
C ALA A 32 -1.03 1.73 5.29
N THR A 33 -2.33 1.70 4.98
CA THR A 33 -2.90 0.69 4.10
C THR A 33 -3.75 1.28 2.98
N PHE A 34 -4.14 0.42 2.05
CA PHE A 34 -5.21 0.63 1.08
C PHE A 34 -6.57 0.23 1.65
N SER A 35 -7.64 0.67 0.99
CA SER A 35 -9.01 0.37 1.40
C SER A 35 -9.39 -1.11 1.32
N ASP A 36 -8.68 -1.93 0.54
CA ASP A 36 -8.87 -3.38 0.45
C ASP A 36 -8.61 -4.12 1.77
N ILE A 37 -7.80 -3.55 2.68
CA ILE A 37 -7.51 -4.16 3.98
C ILE A 37 -8.77 -4.39 4.83
N ARG A 38 -9.85 -3.66 4.56
CA ARG A 38 -11.14 -3.86 5.21
C ARG A 38 -11.66 -5.28 5.00
N HIS A 39 -11.51 -5.82 3.79
CA HIS A 39 -11.92 -7.19 3.47
C HIS A 39 -11.16 -8.24 4.27
N PHE A 40 -9.87 -7.99 4.56
CA PHE A 40 -9.10 -8.85 5.44
C PHE A 40 -9.70 -8.92 6.86
N PHE A 41 -10.04 -7.78 7.44
CA PHE A 41 -10.65 -7.73 8.77
C PHE A 41 -12.07 -8.30 8.78
N GLU A 42 -12.87 -7.98 7.78
CA GLU A 42 -14.23 -8.51 7.60
C GLU A 42 -14.22 -10.03 7.44
N PHE A 43 -13.32 -10.57 6.59
CA PHE A 43 -13.17 -12.01 6.40
C PHE A 43 -12.82 -12.74 7.70
N LEU A 44 -12.01 -12.12 8.56
CA LEU A 44 -11.68 -12.67 9.88
C LEU A 44 -12.77 -12.43 10.93
N GLY A 45 -13.85 -11.68 10.61
CA GLY A 45 -14.90 -11.30 11.54
C GLY A 45 -14.45 -10.30 12.62
N LEU A 46 -13.40 -9.51 12.32
CA LEU A 46 -12.83 -8.53 13.27
C LEU A 46 -13.53 -7.18 13.12
N LYS A 47 -14.12 -6.70 14.22
CA LYS A 47 -14.82 -5.41 14.25
C LYS A 47 -13.87 -4.28 14.61
N GLU A 48 -14.03 -3.10 13.96
CA GLU A 48 -13.21 -1.92 14.21
C GLU A 48 -13.11 -1.56 15.70
N LYS A 49 -14.24 -1.60 16.42
CA LYS A 49 -14.31 -1.28 17.86
C LYS A 49 -13.41 -2.18 18.73
N ASP A 50 -13.07 -3.39 18.26
CA ASP A 50 -12.28 -4.35 19.01
C ASP A 50 -10.79 -4.25 18.67
N TRP A 51 -10.46 -4.21 17.38
CA TRP A 51 -9.05 -4.27 16.96
C TRP A 51 -8.40 -2.87 16.83
N MET A 52 -9.13 -1.82 16.46
CA MET A 52 -8.53 -0.49 16.26
C MET A 52 -7.93 0.07 17.55
N PRO A 53 -8.62 0.07 18.72
CA PRO A 53 -8.01 0.51 19.97
C PRO A 53 -6.80 -0.32 20.38
N ALA A 54 -6.85 -1.65 20.14
CA ALA A 54 -5.75 -2.56 20.48
C ALA A 54 -4.49 -2.33 19.63
N CYS A 55 -4.63 -1.70 18.47
CA CYS A 55 -3.55 -1.48 17.50
C CYS A 55 -3.17 0.01 17.32
N ASN A 56 -3.63 0.91 18.20
CA ASN A 56 -3.45 2.36 18.07
C ASN A 56 -3.85 2.88 16.67
N ALA A 57 -4.88 2.26 16.10
CA ALA A 57 -5.26 2.51 14.72
C ALA A 57 -6.03 3.82 14.53
N THR A 58 -5.88 4.40 13.35
CA THR A 58 -6.59 5.59 12.89
C THR A 58 -7.14 5.38 11.49
N TYR A 59 -8.09 6.20 11.07
CA TYR A 59 -8.64 6.17 9.72
C TYR A 59 -7.68 6.79 8.70
N LYS A 60 -7.76 6.31 7.47
CA LYS A 60 -7.04 6.86 6.33
C LYS A 60 -7.99 7.01 5.15
N LEU A 61 -8.14 8.25 4.64
CA LEU A 61 -9.02 8.61 3.53
C LEU A 61 -8.26 8.86 2.23
N ALA A 62 -6.96 9.19 2.35
CA ALA A 62 -6.12 9.56 1.21
C ALA A 62 -4.63 9.38 1.51
N VAL A 63 -3.81 9.53 0.47
CA VAL A 63 -2.42 9.94 0.58
C VAL A 63 -2.33 11.42 0.24
N ARG A 64 -1.69 12.22 1.09
CA ARG A 64 -1.37 13.63 0.85
C ARG A 64 0.05 13.75 0.33
N PHE A 65 0.21 14.36 -0.82
CA PHE A 65 1.50 14.63 -1.44
C PHE A 65 1.86 16.10 -1.24
N GLU A 66 2.98 16.37 -0.55
CA GLU A 66 3.47 17.74 -0.30
C GLU A 66 4.80 17.97 -1.00
N ASN A 67 4.96 19.16 -1.58
CA ASN A 67 6.20 19.62 -2.23
C ASN A 67 6.64 18.82 -3.48
N TRP A 68 5.80 17.95 -4.04
CA TRP A 68 6.12 17.18 -5.25
C TRP A 68 6.04 18.02 -6.53
N ARG A 69 5.10 18.97 -6.57
CA ARG A 69 4.97 19.92 -7.67
C ARG A 69 5.92 21.11 -7.47
N GLU A 70 5.79 21.80 -6.34
CA GLU A 70 6.62 22.92 -5.89
C GLU A 70 6.51 23.08 -4.38
N LYS A 71 7.45 23.80 -3.75
CA LYS A 71 7.42 24.03 -2.29
C LYS A 71 6.13 24.73 -1.86
N GLY A 72 5.48 24.18 -0.84
CA GLY A 72 4.21 24.68 -0.30
C GLY A 72 2.95 24.16 -1.01
N HIS A 73 3.08 23.55 -2.17
CA HIS A 73 1.96 22.91 -2.85
C HIS A 73 1.68 21.53 -2.25
N TYR A 74 0.40 21.19 -2.11
CA TYR A 74 -0.04 19.83 -1.76
C TYR A 74 -1.31 19.47 -2.54
N PHE A 75 -1.54 18.16 -2.67
CA PHE A 75 -2.76 17.59 -3.21
C PHE A 75 -3.04 16.25 -2.54
N TYR A 76 -4.27 15.77 -2.68
CA TYR A 76 -4.69 14.47 -2.19
C TYR A 76 -4.86 13.46 -3.33
N HIS A 77 -4.45 12.22 -3.06
CA HIS A 77 -4.91 11.04 -3.78
C HIS A 77 -5.90 10.30 -2.86
N PRO A 78 -7.21 10.59 -2.96
CA PRO A 78 -8.23 10.02 -2.09
C PRO A 78 -8.61 8.60 -2.51
N PHE A 79 -9.21 7.85 -1.60
CA PHE A 79 -9.83 6.57 -1.92
C PHE A 79 -11.25 6.72 -2.48
N GLU A 80 -11.82 7.91 -2.41
CA GLU A 80 -13.12 8.25 -3.00
C GLU A 80 -13.17 7.87 -4.48
N GLN A 81 -14.29 7.24 -4.89
CA GLN A 81 -14.51 6.91 -6.30
C GLN A 81 -14.75 8.18 -7.12
N MET A 82 -14.08 8.29 -8.27
CA MET A 82 -14.30 9.39 -9.21
C MET A 82 -15.73 9.35 -9.74
N ARG A 83 -16.44 10.47 -9.62
CA ARG A 83 -17.74 10.67 -10.24
C ARG A 83 -17.61 10.79 -11.75
N SER A 84 -18.63 10.37 -12.47
CA SER A 84 -18.70 10.47 -13.93
C SER A 84 -20.03 11.08 -14.36
N VAL A 85 -19.98 11.94 -15.38
CA VAL A 85 -21.16 12.60 -15.97
C VAL A 85 -21.15 12.32 -17.46
N ASN A 86 -22.26 11.83 -18.00
CA ASN A 86 -22.42 11.51 -19.41
C ASN A 86 -21.32 10.56 -19.96
N GLY A 87 -20.79 9.64 -19.10
CA GLY A 87 -19.74 8.70 -19.47
C GLY A 87 -18.32 9.24 -19.35
N PHE A 88 -18.13 10.51 -19.01
CA PHE A 88 -16.81 11.11 -18.79
C PHE A 88 -16.52 11.30 -17.30
N PRO A 89 -15.29 11.02 -16.82
CA PRO A 89 -14.91 11.29 -15.46
C PRO A 89 -14.95 12.80 -15.16
N LEU A 90 -15.23 13.17 -13.91
CA LEU A 90 -15.38 14.58 -13.54
C LEU A 90 -14.09 15.39 -13.76
N THR A 91 -12.91 14.75 -13.72
CA THR A 91 -11.62 15.36 -14.10
C THR A 91 -11.58 15.81 -15.55
N ASP A 92 -12.24 15.11 -16.45
CA ASP A 92 -12.34 15.50 -17.88
C ASP A 92 -13.12 16.82 -18.04
N TRP A 93 -14.24 16.94 -17.35
CA TRP A 93 -15.04 18.17 -17.27
C TRP A 93 -14.28 19.32 -16.60
N TRP A 94 -13.52 19.01 -15.55
CA TRP A 94 -12.67 19.98 -14.86
C TRP A 94 -11.60 20.58 -15.80
N LEU A 95 -10.94 19.73 -16.60
CA LEU A 95 -9.98 20.17 -17.62
C LEU A 95 -10.64 21.05 -18.69
N GLN A 96 -11.88 20.74 -19.10
CA GLN A 96 -12.59 21.50 -20.12
C GLN A 96 -13.02 22.89 -19.64
N GLN A 97 -13.47 23.03 -18.39
CA GLN A 97 -13.96 24.29 -17.83
C GLN A 97 -12.85 25.31 -17.49
N GLY A 98 -11.61 24.90 -17.54
CA GLY A 98 -10.45 25.70 -17.15
C GLY A 98 -9.97 25.35 -15.74
N PRO A 99 -8.87 24.62 -15.64
CA PRO A 99 -8.38 24.03 -14.39
C PRO A 99 -8.01 25.10 -13.35
N THR A 100 -8.37 24.83 -12.08
CA THR A 100 -7.83 25.50 -10.89
C THR A 100 -6.55 24.79 -10.44
N ASP A 101 -5.91 25.29 -9.38
CA ASP A 101 -4.76 24.58 -8.78
C ASP A 101 -5.14 23.39 -7.88
N ARG A 102 -6.44 23.18 -7.61
CA ARG A 102 -6.94 22.24 -6.62
C ARG A 102 -8.01 21.30 -7.19
N PHE A 103 -7.62 20.54 -8.24
CA PHE A 103 -8.49 19.51 -8.82
C PHE A 103 -9.05 18.54 -7.78
N ASP A 104 -8.22 18.20 -6.77
CA ASP A 104 -8.58 17.28 -5.70
C ASP A 104 -9.78 17.79 -4.87
N LYS A 105 -9.86 19.10 -4.60
CA LYS A 105 -11.01 19.74 -3.91
C LYS A 105 -12.21 19.92 -4.81
N ASP A 106 -11.97 20.17 -6.09
CA ASP A 106 -13.05 20.38 -7.06
C ASP A 106 -13.71 19.07 -7.48
N CYS A 107 -12.97 17.95 -7.49
CA CYS A 107 -13.45 16.65 -7.97
C CYS A 107 -13.77 15.63 -6.88
N PHE A 108 -13.37 15.87 -5.61
CA PHE A 108 -13.53 14.92 -4.50
C PHE A 108 -13.96 15.61 -3.21
N VAL A 109 -14.98 15.07 -2.56
CA VAL A 109 -15.46 15.51 -1.25
C VAL A 109 -14.41 15.25 -0.16
N MET A 110 -13.71 14.12 -0.24
CA MET A 110 -12.76 13.68 0.78
C MET A 110 -11.60 14.66 1.00
N ALA A 111 -11.19 15.40 -0.02
CA ALA A 111 -10.17 16.43 0.14
C ALA A 111 -10.59 17.52 1.16
N SER A 112 -11.84 17.96 1.10
CA SER A 112 -12.41 18.95 2.05
C SER A 112 -12.63 18.35 3.42
N VAL A 113 -13.07 17.08 3.51
CA VAL A 113 -13.23 16.33 4.77
C VAL A 113 -11.90 16.21 5.51
N ILE A 114 -10.81 15.90 4.79
CA ILE A 114 -9.46 15.79 5.39
C ILE A 114 -8.96 17.16 5.85
N ASP A 115 -9.10 18.20 5.05
CA ASP A 115 -8.69 19.55 5.42
C ASP A 115 -9.44 20.08 6.65
N ALA A 116 -10.71 19.65 6.85
CA ALA A 116 -11.49 19.93 8.05
C ALA A 116 -11.11 19.05 9.25
N GLY A 117 -10.23 18.07 9.08
CA GLY A 117 -9.82 17.12 10.13
C GLY A 117 -10.94 16.17 10.56
N LEU A 118 -11.88 15.86 9.67
CA LEU A 118 -13.03 15.03 9.95
C LEU A 118 -12.78 13.54 9.66
N SER A 119 -13.53 12.69 10.34
CA SER A 119 -13.54 11.22 10.20
C SER A 119 -14.48 10.79 9.06
N PRO A 120 -14.29 9.57 8.47
CA PRO A 120 -15.27 8.99 7.57
C PRO A 120 -16.58 8.56 8.29
N ARG A 121 -16.57 8.60 9.62
CA ARG A 121 -17.76 8.30 10.44
C ARG A 121 -18.36 9.54 11.06
N ARG A 122 -19.68 9.60 11.07
CA ARG A 122 -20.46 10.60 11.81
C ARG A 122 -20.44 10.31 13.31
N LEU A 123 -20.93 11.26 14.11
CA LEU A 123 -21.01 11.12 15.58
C LEU A 123 -21.91 9.96 16.04
N ASP A 124 -22.88 9.55 15.23
CA ASP A 124 -23.73 8.39 15.46
C ASP A 124 -23.05 7.05 15.13
N GLY A 125 -21.83 7.09 14.61
CA GLY A 125 -21.05 5.94 14.20
C GLY A 125 -21.33 5.42 12.78
N ALA A 126 -22.33 5.97 12.07
CA ALA A 126 -22.61 5.62 10.68
C ALA A 126 -21.51 6.17 9.73
N LEU A 127 -21.32 5.52 8.58
CA LEU A 127 -20.44 6.05 7.54
C LEU A 127 -21.04 7.30 6.89
N ILE A 128 -20.19 8.16 6.35
CA ILE A 128 -20.57 9.44 5.76
C ILE A 128 -21.59 9.30 4.61
N ASP A 129 -21.54 8.18 3.88
CA ASP A 129 -22.41 7.87 2.75
C ASP A 129 -23.64 7.01 3.09
N GLN A 130 -23.85 6.67 4.38
CA GLN A 130 -24.99 5.90 4.83
C GLN A 130 -26.15 6.82 5.24
N PRO A 131 -27.42 6.40 5.00
CA PRO A 131 -28.58 7.06 5.56
C PRO A 131 -28.54 7.15 7.11
N PHE A 132 -29.21 8.15 7.69
CA PHE A 132 -29.19 8.36 9.13
C PHE A 132 -29.82 7.20 9.96
N ASP A 133 -30.69 6.42 9.35
CA ASP A 133 -31.45 5.35 10.02
C ASP A 133 -30.83 3.95 9.90
N GLU A 134 -29.73 3.81 9.15
CA GLU A 134 -29.03 2.53 9.01
C GLU A 134 -27.88 2.45 10.02
N GLY A 135 -28.01 1.57 11.00
CA GLY A 135 -27.00 1.36 12.03
C GLY A 135 -25.65 0.94 11.45
N ALA A 136 -24.56 1.40 12.08
CA ALA A 136 -23.17 1.21 11.63
C ALA A 136 -22.70 -0.26 11.51
N ASP A 137 -23.51 -1.22 11.93
CA ASP A 137 -23.12 -2.65 12.04
C ASP A 137 -23.53 -3.53 10.84
N GLU A 138 -24.26 -3.03 9.84
CA GLU A 138 -24.83 -3.88 8.77
C GLU A 138 -23.98 -4.02 7.49
N MET A 139 -22.75 -3.54 7.47
CA MET A 139 -21.85 -3.77 6.32
C MET A 139 -21.19 -5.16 6.31
N HIS A 140 -21.71 -6.11 7.07
CA HIS A 140 -21.20 -7.48 7.12
C HIS A 140 -21.71 -8.32 5.96
N GLY A 141 -20.79 -8.85 5.14
CA GLY A 141 -21.07 -9.90 4.17
C GLY A 141 -21.01 -9.54 2.70
N LEU A 142 -20.60 -8.32 2.33
CA LEU A 142 -20.43 -7.95 0.93
C LEU A 142 -19.02 -8.34 0.43
N THR A 143 -18.95 -8.88 -0.78
CA THR A 143 -17.68 -9.13 -1.48
C THR A 143 -17.03 -7.83 -1.92
N MET A 144 -15.74 -7.86 -2.25
CA MET A 144 -14.98 -6.70 -2.73
C MET A 144 -15.65 -5.98 -3.91
N SER A 145 -16.21 -6.74 -4.87
CA SER A 145 -16.93 -6.19 -6.01
C SER A 145 -18.27 -5.55 -5.62
N GLU A 146 -18.94 -6.06 -4.59
CA GLU A 146 -20.19 -5.50 -4.07
C GLU A 146 -19.93 -4.25 -3.23
N HIS A 147 -18.81 -4.19 -2.50
CA HIS A 147 -18.38 -3.00 -1.78
C HIS A 147 -17.98 -1.85 -2.71
N GLN A 148 -17.17 -2.12 -3.73
CA GLN A 148 -16.76 -1.11 -4.72
C GLN A 148 -17.92 -0.51 -5.49
N GLY A 149 -19.05 -1.25 -5.61
CA GLY A 149 -20.27 -0.75 -6.25
C GLY A 149 -21.24 -0.02 -5.32
N LYS A 150 -21.07 -0.09 -4.00
CA LYS A 150 -22.04 0.43 -3.02
C LYS A 150 -21.55 1.58 -2.15
N THR A 151 -20.24 1.75 -2.00
CA THR A 151 -19.69 2.90 -1.28
C THR A 151 -18.88 3.80 -2.20
N GLN A 152 -19.28 5.06 -2.26
CA GLN A 152 -18.53 6.10 -2.98
C GLN A 152 -17.29 6.53 -2.19
N PHE A 153 -17.27 6.31 -0.88
CA PHE A 153 -16.25 6.79 0.04
C PHE A 153 -15.53 5.65 0.77
N PRO A 154 -14.78 4.79 0.06
CA PRO A 154 -13.97 3.79 0.72
C PRO A 154 -12.88 4.46 1.57
N TYR A 155 -12.51 3.81 2.66
CA TYR A 155 -11.43 4.25 3.55
C TYR A 155 -10.53 3.08 3.95
N ALA A 156 -9.38 3.41 4.45
CA ALA A 156 -8.38 2.47 4.96
C ALA A 156 -8.00 2.80 6.40
N TYR A 157 -6.94 2.19 6.89
CA TYR A 157 -6.45 2.39 8.24
C TYR A 157 -4.95 2.67 8.26
N GLN A 158 -4.54 3.28 9.35
CA GLN A 158 -3.16 3.38 9.81
C GLN A 158 -3.09 2.69 11.16
N PHE A 159 -2.08 1.89 11.42
CA PHE A 159 -1.97 1.16 12.67
C PHE A 159 -0.52 0.82 13.04
N GLU A 160 -0.33 0.37 14.25
CA GLU A 160 0.95 -0.13 14.73
C GLU A 160 1.14 -1.60 14.37
N ALA A 161 2.09 -1.90 13.46
CA ALA A 161 2.30 -3.25 12.94
C ALA A 161 2.59 -4.29 14.02
N ALA A 162 3.39 -3.92 15.03
CA ALA A 162 3.72 -4.82 16.13
C ALA A 162 2.49 -5.18 16.99
N LEU A 163 1.60 -4.19 17.23
CA LEU A 163 0.36 -4.43 17.98
C LEU A 163 -0.62 -5.28 17.15
N LEU A 164 -0.74 -5.01 15.86
CA LEU A 164 -1.57 -5.84 14.97
C LEU A 164 -1.01 -7.27 14.89
N ALA A 165 0.30 -7.44 14.79
CA ALA A 165 0.92 -8.76 14.79
C ALA A 165 0.56 -9.54 16.07
N LYS A 166 0.69 -8.91 17.24
CA LYS A 166 0.31 -9.50 18.53
C LYS A 166 -1.19 -9.84 18.59
N TYR A 167 -2.05 -8.94 18.12
CA TYR A 167 -3.50 -9.16 18.08
C TYR A 167 -3.86 -10.38 17.20
N LEU A 168 -3.29 -10.44 15.98
CA LEU A 168 -3.50 -11.55 15.06
C LEU A 168 -2.87 -12.86 15.52
N THR A 169 -1.77 -12.82 16.28
CA THR A 169 -1.19 -14.03 16.90
C THR A 169 -2.16 -14.62 17.92
N THR A 170 -2.74 -13.80 18.81
CA THR A 170 -3.76 -14.25 19.75
C THR A 170 -4.96 -14.85 19.01
N TYR A 171 -5.49 -14.14 18.00
CA TYR A 171 -6.59 -14.61 17.16
C TYR A 171 -6.30 -15.97 16.51
N ALA A 172 -5.09 -16.16 15.99
CA ALA A 172 -4.69 -17.40 15.31
C ALA A 172 -4.53 -18.58 16.28
N VAL A 173 -3.88 -18.35 17.42
CA VAL A 173 -3.66 -19.37 18.46
C VAL A 173 -4.99 -19.86 19.03
N GLU A 174 -5.93 -18.98 19.33
CA GLU A 174 -7.28 -19.34 19.78
C GLU A 174 -8.05 -20.23 18.79
N ARG A 175 -7.64 -20.22 17.51
CA ARG A 175 -8.22 -21.03 16.42
C ARG A 175 -7.37 -22.24 16.06
N GLY A 176 -6.40 -22.60 16.91
CA GLY A 176 -5.61 -23.83 16.77
C GLY A 176 -4.37 -23.71 15.90
N VAL A 177 -3.88 -22.48 15.62
CA VAL A 177 -2.55 -22.32 15.04
C VAL A 177 -1.50 -22.61 16.11
N ARG A 178 -0.57 -23.52 15.81
CA ARG A 178 0.60 -23.77 16.66
C ARG A 178 1.60 -22.63 16.47
N HIS A 179 1.86 -21.87 17.53
CA HIS A 179 2.83 -20.79 17.54
C HIS A 179 4.11 -21.22 18.23
N ILE A 180 5.25 -21.04 17.56
CA ILE A 180 6.60 -21.38 18.06
C ILE A 180 7.46 -20.13 17.95
N VAL A 181 7.99 -19.68 19.07
CA VAL A 181 9.00 -18.61 19.10
C VAL A 181 10.37 -19.25 19.08
N ASP A 182 11.05 -19.23 17.92
CA ASP A 182 12.36 -19.84 17.73
C ASP A 182 13.04 -19.31 16.46
N ASP A 183 14.35 -19.46 16.37
CA ASP A 183 15.14 -19.03 15.22
C ASP A 183 15.36 -20.19 14.23
N VAL A 184 14.96 -20.01 12.97
CA VAL A 184 15.29 -20.95 11.89
C VAL A 184 16.77 -20.83 11.56
N GLN A 185 17.51 -21.93 11.78
CA GLN A 185 18.95 -22.05 11.54
C GLN A 185 19.27 -22.61 10.16
N GLN A 186 18.48 -23.59 9.70
CA GLN A 186 18.72 -24.28 8.43
C GLN A 186 17.40 -24.61 7.73
N VAL A 187 17.44 -24.61 6.40
CA VAL A 187 16.37 -25.10 5.52
C VAL A 187 16.87 -26.36 4.85
N ASN A 188 16.17 -27.47 5.04
CA ASN A 188 16.55 -28.78 4.52
C ASN A 188 15.79 -29.05 3.21
N LEU A 189 16.49 -29.57 2.21
CA LEU A 189 15.90 -29.94 0.91
C LEU A 189 15.93 -31.47 0.75
N ASP A 190 14.93 -32.01 0.07
CA ASP A 190 14.90 -33.37 -0.41
C ASP A 190 15.66 -33.54 -1.74
N GLU A 191 15.76 -34.77 -2.23
CA GLU A 191 16.43 -35.11 -3.49
C GLU A 191 15.81 -34.41 -4.74
N ARG A 192 14.53 -33.99 -4.65
CA ARG A 192 13.82 -33.26 -5.70
C ARG A 192 14.07 -31.74 -5.66
N GLY A 193 14.78 -31.27 -4.63
CA GLY A 193 14.97 -29.86 -4.35
C GLY A 193 13.75 -29.18 -3.71
N TRP A 194 12.86 -29.94 -3.07
CA TRP A 194 11.74 -29.43 -2.30
C TRP A 194 12.15 -29.26 -0.84
N ILE A 195 11.52 -28.35 -0.11
CA ILE A 195 11.78 -28.19 1.30
C ILE A 195 11.20 -29.39 2.05
N SER A 196 12.07 -30.15 2.72
CA SER A 196 11.69 -31.30 3.56
C SER A 196 11.47 -30.90 5.01
N GLY A 197 12.05 -29.77 5.45
CA GLY A 197 11.92 -29.26 6.80
C GLY A 197 12.74 -28.00 7.04
N VAL A 198 12.53 -27.40 8.21
CA VAL A 198 13.38 -26.33 8.75
C VAL A 198 13.90 -26.75 10.10
N THR A 199 15.20 -26.59 10.32
CA THR A 199 15.83 -26.85 11.63
C THR A 199 15.84 -25.57 12.43
N THR A 200 15.29 -25.59 13.63
CA THR A 200 15.24 -24.48 14.56
C THR A 200 16.22 -24.64 15.71
N ALA A 201 16.51 -23.56 16.44
CA ALA A 201 17.53 -23.53 17.47
C ALA A 201 17.17 -24.40 18.67
N GLU A 202 15.91 -24.39 19.09
CA GLU A 202 15.47 -25.05 20.34
C GLU A 202 14.49 -26.22 20.12
N HIS A 203 13.67 -26.13 19.03
CA HIS A 203 12.62 -27.12 18.76
C HIS A 203 13.03 -28.20 17.73
N GLY A 204 14.28 -28.15 17.21
CA GLY A 204 14.80 -29.12 16.24
C GLY A 204 14.12 -28.99 14.86
N ASP A 205 13.91 -30.14 14.21
CA ASP A 205 13.36 -30.16 12.85
C ASP A 205 11.83 -30.06 12.86
N LEU A 206 11.33 -29.08 12.09
CA LEU A 206 9.92 -28.90 11.86
C LEU A 206 9.60 -29.17 10.37
N THR A 207 8.61 -30.02 10.15
CA THR A 207 8.20 -30.47 8.81
C THR A 207 6.82 -29.95 8.45
N GLY A 208 6.55 -29.84 7.15
CA GLY A 208 5.26 -29.44 6.59
C GLY A 208 5.18 -29.78 5.11
N ASP A 209 3.98 -29.77 4.57
CA ASP A 209 3.74 -29.99 3.14
C ASP A 209 3.97 -28.71 2.33
N LEU A 210 3.49 -27.58 2.84
CA LEU A 210 3.62 -26.25 2.24
C LEU A 210 4.32 -25.28 3.21
N TYR A 211 5.32 -24.59 2.73
CA TYR A 211 6.08 -23.60 3.48
C TYR A 211 5.76 -22.19 3.00
N ILE A 212 5.41 -21.30 3.92
CA ILE A 212 5.20 -19.88 3.60
C ILE A 212 6.40 -19.09 4.11
N ASP A 213 7.19 -18.55 3.18
CA ASP A 213 8.35 -17.73 3.50
C ASP A 213 7.92 -16.30 3.83
N CYS A 214 7.89 -15.95 5.12
CA CYS A 214 7.68 -14.62 5.65
C CYS A 214 8.95 -14.07 6.33
N THR A 215 10.16 -14.52 5.93
CA THR A 215 11.43 -14.18 6.58
C THR A 215 11.99 -12.81 6.21
N GLY A 216 11.15 -11.93 5.70
CA GLY A 216 11.50 -10.55 5.39
C GLY A 216 12.50 -10.43 4.23
N PHE A 217 13.29 -9.37 4.21
CA PHE A 217 14.31 -9.17 3.19
C PHE A 217 15.38 -10.26 3.12
N ARG A 218 15.46 -11.12 4.15
CA ARG A 218 16.36 -12.29 4.14
C ARG A 218 15.95 -13.33 3.11
N ALA A 219 14.64 -13.52 2.90
CA ALA A 219 14.06 -14.49 1.97
C ALA A 219 14.74 -15.87 2.08
N LEU A 220 14.77 -16.40 3.33
CA LEU A 220 15.60 -17.57 3.69
C LEU A 220 15.24 -18.81 2.90
N LEU A 221 13.95 -19.03 2.65
CA LEU A 221 13.47 -20.20 1.94
C LEU A 221 13.54 -19.98 0.43
N ILE A 222 12.86 -18.95 -0.07
CA ILE A 222 12.66 -18.75 -1.51
C ILE A 222 13.95 -18.39 -2.25
N ASN A 223 14.71 -17.39 -1.77
CA ASN A 223 15.89 -16.94 -2.50
C ASN A 223 17.17 -17.62 -2.03
N LYS A 224 17.32 -17.95 -0.72
CA LYS A 224 18.57 -18.54 -0.24
C LYS A 224 18.59 -20.07 -0.38
N ALA A 225 17.55 -20.77 0.11
CA ALA A 225 17.54 -22.22 0.03
C ALA A 225 17.17 -22.73 -1.37
N LEU A 226 16.13 -22.16 -1.99
CA LEU A 226 15.65 -22.56 -3.32
C LEU A 226 16.34 -21.83 -4.47
N ASN A 227 17.24 -20.88 -4.20
CA ASN A 227 18.00 -20.12 -5.20
C ASN A 227 17.12 -19.41 -6.24
N GLU A 228 15.88 -19.04 -5.91
CA GLU A 228 15.03 -18.31 -6.83
C GLU A 228 15.62 -16.92 -7.12
N PRO A 229 15.79 -16.54 -8.41
CA PRO A 229 16.36 -15.26 -8.78
C PRO A 229 15.51 -14.08 -8.32
N PHE A 230 16.16 -12.98 -7.98
CA PHE A 230 15.54 -11.71 -7.66
C PHE A 230 15.66 -10.74 -8.83
N ILE A 231 14.55 -10.09 -9.19
CA ILE A 231 14.45 -9.04 -10.20
C ILE A 231 14.49 -7.70 -9.49
N SER A 232 15.58 -6.95 -9.69
CA SER A 232 15.73 -5.61 -9.12
C SER A 232 14.93 -4.58 -9.93
N TYR A 233 14.38 -3.57 -9.24
CA TYR A 233 13.71 -2.41 -9.84
C TYR A 233 14.52 -1.11 -9.65
N GLN A 234 15.76 -1.21 -9.19
CA GLN A 234 16.61 -0.03 -8.91
C GLN A 234 17.00 0.77 -10.17
N ASP A 235 16.84 0.21 -11.35
CA ASP A 235 16.98 0.92 -12.62
C ASP A 235 15.90 2.01 -12.80
N THR A 236 14.71 1.78 -12.29
CA THR A 236 13.54 2.66 -12.44
C THR A 236 13.17 3.39 -11.14
N LEU A 237 13.33 2.76 -9.97
CA LEU A 237 13.05 3.32 -8.64
C LEU A 237 14.36 3.56 -7.89
N PRO A 238 14.75 4.84 -7.64
CA PRO A 238 16.08 5.16 -7.13
C PRO A 238 16.28 4.88 -5.65
N ASN A 239 15.22 4.91 -4.85
CA ASN A 239 15.31 4.89 -3.39
C ASN A 239 15.56 3.47 -2.87
N ASP A 240 16.67 3.29 -2.17
CA ASP A 240 17.10 2.00 -1.64
C ASP A 240 17.32 2.00 -0.11
N SER A 241 17.09 3.13 0.53
CA SER A 241 17.37 3.32 1.95
C SER A 241 16.26 4.12 2.63
N ALA A 242 16.08 3.89 3.92
CA ALA A 242 15.22 4.71 4.75
C ALA A 242 15.79 4.86 6.15
N VAL A 243 15.47 5.96 6.81
CA VAL A 243 15.64 6.14 8.25
C VAL A 243 14.27 6.47 8.85
N ALA A 244 13.94 5.86 9.98
CA ALA A 244 12.63 5.96 10.59
C ALA A 244 12.70 6.37 12.05
N LEU A 245 11.74 7.16 12.48
CA LEU A 245 11.54 7.59 13.86
C LEU A 245 10.09 7.30 14.31
N GLN A 246 9.93 7.09 15.61
CA GLN A 246 8.63 7.10 16.28
C GLN A 246 8.64 8.24 17.28
N VAL A 247 7.70 9.16 17.16
CA VAL A 247 7.66 10.34 18.00
C VAL A 247 6.28 10.48 18.66
N PRO A 248 6.21 10.99 19.92
CA PRO A 248 4.94 11.29 20.57
C PRO A 248 4.11 12.28 19.73
N MET A 249 2.79 12.13 19.74
CA MET A 249 1.86 13.07 19.16
C MET A 249 1.14 13.84 20.28
N ASP A 250 1.13 15.16 20.16
CA ASP A 250 0.28 16.01 21.00
C ASP A 250 -1.12 16.05 20.38
N MET A 251 -1.97 15.16 20.88
CA MET A 251 -3.34 14.97 20.39
C MET A 251 -4.23 16.20 20.63
N GLU A 252 -3.96 16.98 21.70
CA GLU A 252 -4.77 18.15 22.04
C GLU A 252 -4.50 19.33 21.09
N LYS A 253 -3.25 19.46 20.63
CA LYS A 253 -2.87 20.58 19.76
C LYS A 253 -3.14 20.37 18.28
N ARG A 254 -3.05 19.13 17.80
CA ARG A 254 -3.10 18.87 16.36
C ARG A 254 -4.32 18.07 15.90
N GLY A 255 -4.90 17.24 16.78
CA GLY A 255 -5.83 16.20 16.33
C GLY A 255 -5.12 15.16 15.44
N ILE A 256 -5.88 14.24 14.86
CA ILE A 256 -5.37 13.20 13.96
C ILE A 256 -5.87 13.50 12.56
N LEU A 257 -4.97 13.81 11.62
CA LEU A 257 -5.33 13.90 10.21
C LEU A 257 -5.61 12.50 9.66
N PRO A 258 -6.76 12.28 8.99
CA PRO A 258 -7.12 10.97 8.47
C PRO A 258 -6.43 10.70 7.11
N CYS A 259 -5.14 10.93 7.02
CA CYS A 259 -4.34 10.66 5.84
C CYS A 259 -2.88 10.39 6.20
N THR A 260 -2.20 9.65 5.33
CA THR A 260 -0.74 9.58 5.31
C THR A 260 -0.20 10.74 4.50
N THR A 261 0.89 11.39 4.93
CA THR A 261 1.54 12.44 4.16
C THR A 261 2.87 11.95 3.60
N ALA A 262 3.11 12.20 2.31
CA ALA A 262 4.38 12.00 1.62
C ALA A 262 4.94 13.36 1.23
N THR A 263 5.94 13.86 1.98
CA THR A 263 6.55 15.18 1.78
C THR A 263 7.85 15.04 1.00
N ALA A 264 7.89 15.51 -0.25
CA ALA A 264 9.09 15.46 -1.08
C ALA A 264 10.23 16.27 -0.46
N GLN A 265 11.43 15.69 -0.48
CA GLN A 265 12.69 16.22 0.03
C GLN A 265 13.73 16.35 -1.11
N ASP A 266 14.92 16.75 -0.78
CA ASP A 266 15.98 17.00 -1.78
C ASP A 266 16.50 15.73 -2.46
N ALA A 267 16.42 14.56 -1.79
CA ALA A 267 16.90 13.28 -2.31
C ALA A 267 15.96 12.11 -2.01
N GLY A 268 14.66 12.35 -2.06
CA GLY A 268 13.62 11.37 -1.76
C GLY A 268 12.40 12.02 -1.12
N TRP A 269 11.76 11.37 -0.12
CA TRP A 269 10.54 11.86 0.51
C TRP A 269 10.38 11.34 1.95
N ILE A 270 9.71 12.12 2.79
CA ILE A 270 9.42 11.79 4.19
C ILE A 270 7.95 11.36 4.29
N TRP A 271 7.70 10.18 4.91
CA TRP A 271 6.35 9.81 5.30
C TRP A 271 6.00 10.32 6.69
N THR A 272 4.73 10.62 6.89
CA THR A 272 4.13 10.91 8.20
C THR A 272 2.84 10.11 8.33
N ILE A 273 2.80 9.21 9.32
CA ILE A 273 1.67 8.32 9.61
C ILE A 273 1.17 8.62 11.02
N PRO A 274 0.04 9.32 11.17
CA PRO A 274 -0.52 9.65 12.48
C PRO A 274 -1.27 8.44 13.05
N LEU A 275 -0.88 8.01 14.25
CA LEU A 275 -1.50 6.94 15.03
C LEU A 275 -2.05 7.51 16.35
N MET A 276 -2.82 6.72 17.08
CA MET A 276 -3.26 7.10 18.41
C MET A 276 -2.05 7.27 19.33
N GLY A 277 -1.80 8.51 19.76
CA GLY A 277 -0.74 8.88 20.73
C GLY A 277 0.68 9.00 20.16
N ARG A 278 0.93 8.67 18.89
CA ARG A 278 2.24 8.81 18.26
C ARG A 278 2.18 9.06 16.75
N VAL A 279 3.29 9.49 16.20
CA VAL A 279 3.51 9.57 14.75
C VAL A 279 4.64 8.62 14.36
N GLY A 280 4.38 7.76 13.36
CA GLY A 280 5.43 7.08 12.62
C GLY A 280 5.90 7.98 11.48
N THR A 281 7.19 8.26 11.41
CA THR A 281 7.77 9.08 10.33
C THR A 281 9.10 8.53 9.88
N GLY A 282 9.48 8.81 8.64
CA GLY A 282 10.79 8.43 8.15
C GLY A 282 11.07 8.97 6.77
N TYR A 283 12.35 9.01 6.45
CA TYR A 283 12.86 9.51 5.19
C TYR A 283 13.29 8.34 4.29
N VAL A 284 12.59 8.17 3.18
CA VAL A 284 12.97 7.27 2.07
C VAL A 284 13.88 8.04 1.13
N TYR A 285 15.09 7.56 0.90
CA TYR A 285 16.10 8.27 0.11
C TYR A 285 16.94 7.32 -0.74
N ALA A 286 17.62 7.91 -1.72
CA ALA A 286 18.60 7.21 -2.53
C ALA A 286 20.02 7.46 -1.95
N LYS A 287 20.70 6.40 -1.52
CA LYS A 287 22.04 6.48 -0.89
C LYS A 287 23.11 7.13 -1.78
N ASP A 288 22.92 7.11 -3.10
CA ASP A 288 23.85 7.73 -4.04
C ASP A 288 23.79 9.27 -4.02
N TYR A 289 22.75 9.85 -3.40
CA TYR A 289 22.53 11.29 -3.28
C TYR A 289 22.57 11.81 -1.85
N LEU A 290 22.43 10.95 -0.85
CA LEU A 290 22.34 11.36 0.55
C LEU A 290 22.94 10.31 1.47
N SER A 291 23.81 10.72 2.40
CA SER A 291 24.35 9.81 3.41
C SER A 291 23.30 9.43 4.47
N PRO A 292 23.43 8.27 5.13
CA PRO A 292 22.52 7.89 6.24
C PRO A 292 22.47 8.94 7.36
N GLU A 293 23.62 9.54 7.70
CA GLU A 293 23.76 10.55 8.74
C GLU A 293 23.03 11.86 8.36
N ASP A 294 23.14 12.28 7.10
CA ASP A 294 22.46 13.46 6.58
C ASP A 294 20.94 13.22 6.47
N ALA A 295 20.54 12.00 6.08
CA ALA A 295 19.15 11.62 6.04
C ALA A 295 18.50 11.66 7.44
N GLU A 296 19.19 11.13 8.46
CA GLU A 296 18.72 11.20 9.85
C GLU A 296 18.66 12.64 10.35
N ARG A 297 19.67 13.44 10.09
CA ARG A 297 19.66 14.85 10.47
C ARG A 297 18.50 15.61 9.84
N THR A 298 18.26 15.44 8.54
CA THR A 298 17.15 16.05 7.82
C THR A 298 15.81 15.62 8.39
N LEU A 299 15.64 14.32 8.70
CA LEU A 299 14.42 13.82 9.32
C LEU A 299 14.18 14.43 10.71
N ARG A 300 15.23 14.54 11.55
CA ARG A 300 15.12 15.14 12.88
C ARG A 300 14.79 16.64 12.79
N GLU A 301 15.39 17.36 11.86
CA GLU A 301 15.07 18.78 11.59
C GLU A 301 13.60 18.94 11.13
N PHE A 302 13.12 18.06 10.25
CA PHE A 302 11.74 18.04 9.77
C PHE A 302 10.73 17.81 10.91
N VAL A 303 11.02 16.88 11.82
CA VAL A 303 10.16 16.53 12.94
C VAL A 303 10.23 17.60 14.06
N GLY A 304 11.41 18.21 14.22
CA GLY A 304 11.67 19.20 15.25
C GLY A 304 11.91 18.60 16.65
N PRO A 305 11.63 19.34 17.74
CA PRO A 305 12.01 18.95 19.11
C PRO A 305 11.52 17.57 19.57
N ALA A 306 10.40 17.09 19.04
CA ALA A 306 9.86 15.76 19.37
C ALA A 306 10.77 14.60 18.95
N ALA A 307 11.74 14.84 18.05
CA ALA A 307 12.68 13.84 17.59
C ALA A 307 13.93 13.72 18.48
N ALA A 308 14.14 14.60 19.48
CA ALA A 308 15.41 14.70 20.22
C ALA A 308 15.85 13.35 20.82
N ASP A 309 14.92 12.67 21.49
CA ASP A 309 15.19 11.40 22.20
C ASP A 309 14.71 10.16 21.42
N ALA A 310 14.23 10.33 20.16
CA ALA A 310 13.73 9.22 19.36
C ALA A 310 14.87 8.36 18.82
N ASN A 311 14.75 7.04 18.94
CA ASN A 311 15.70 6.11 18.35
C ASN A 311 15.51 6.06 16.82
N ALA A 312 16.61 6.24 16.09
CA ALA A 312 16.62 6.10 14.65
C ALA A 312 16.78 4.63 14.23
N ASN A 313 15.93 4.20 13.31
CA ASN A 313 16.04 2.88 12.69
C ASN A 313 16.43 3.04 11.21
N HIS A 314 17.66 2.66 10.86
CA HIS A 314 18.17 2.70 9.50
C HIS A 314 17.81 1.38 8.77
N ILE A 315 17.14 1.49 7.65
CA ILE A 315 16.59 0.38 6.88
C ILE A 315 17.23 0.40 5.49
N LYS A 316 17.87 -0.71 5.13
CA LYS A 316 18.29 -0.97 3.76
C LYS A 316 17.18 -1.72 3.04
N MET A 317 16.62 -1.13 2.01
CA MET A 317 15.51 -1.70 1.26
C MET A 317 16.01 -2.54 0.08
N ARG A 318 15.41 -3.69 -0.13
CA ARG A 318 15.63 -4.54 -1.29
C ARG A 318 14.49 -4.30 -2.28
N ILE A 319 14.68 -3.35 -3.18
CA ILE A 319 13.66 -2.93 -4.15
C ILE A 319 13.60 -3.88 -5.34
N GLY A 320 12.45 -4.50 -5.52
CA GLY A 320 12.22 -5.52 -6.56
C GLY A 320 11.40 -6.69 -6.06
N ARG A 321 11.40 -7.79 -6.80
CA ARG A 321 10.66 -9.02 -6.46
C ARG A 321 11.43 -10.30 -6.80
N SER A 322 11.09 -11.40 -6.16
CA SER A 322 11.46 -12.72 -6.65
C SER A 322 10.87 -12.95 -8.03
N ARG A 323 11.60 -13.62 -8.94
CA ARG A 323 11.08 -13.93 -10.29
C ARG A 323 9.76 -14.71 -10.17
N ASN A 324 9.75 -15.73 -9.32
CA ASN A 324 8.56 -16.47 -8.92
C ASN A 324 8.43 -16.39 -7.39
N SER A 325 7.25 -16.05 -6.90
CA SER A 325 6.95 -16.03 -5.47
C SER A 325 6.46 -17.39 -4.95
N TRP A 326 6.23 -18.35 -5.84
CA TRP A 326 5.93 -19.75 -5.50
C TRP A 326 6.84 -20.69 -6.30
N VAL A 327 7.71 -21.41 -5.59
CA VAL A 327 8.65 -22.38 -6.13
C VAL A 327 8.50 -23.70 -5.34
N ASN A 328 8.29 -24.79 -6.05
CA ASN A 328 8.08 -26.12 -5.45
C ASN A 328 6.96 -26.08 -4.38
N ASN A 329 7.26 -26.40 -3.13
CA ASN A 329 6.35 -26.32 -1.99
C ASN A 329 6.59 -25.08 -1.10
N CYS A 330 7.18 -24.02 -1.65
CA CYS A 330 7.45 -22.78 -0.92
C CYS A 330 6.78 -21.58 -1.60
N VAL A 331 6.05 -20.79 -0.81
CA VAL A 331 5.42 -19.54 -1.24
C VAL A 331 5.97 -18.39 -0.41
N ALA A 332 6.54 -17.39 -1.07
CA ALA A 332 7.00 -16.17 -0.41
C ALA A 332 5.86 -15.14 -0.31
N VAL A 333 5.74 -14.52 0.87
CA VAL A 333 4.75 -13.48 1.16
C VAL A 333 5.41 -12.29 1.84
N GLY A 334 5.00 -11.09 1.47
CA GLY A 334 5.55 -9.84 2.01
C GLY A 334 6.98 -9.58 1.51
N LEU A 335 7.87 -9.09 2.37
CA LEU A 335 9.22 -8.66 2.00
C LEU A 335 10.12 -9.78 1.43
N SER A 336 9.80 -11.05 1.67
CA SER A 336 10.49 -12.19 1.06
C SER A 336 10.08 -12.39 -0.40
N SER A 337 8.85 -12.06 -0.76
CA SER A 337 8.35 -12.05 -2.14
C SER A 337 8.89 -10.87 -2.93
N GLY A 338 8.86 -9.67 -2.36
CA GLY A 338 9.31 -8.44 -2.99
C GLY A 338 8.93 -7.20 -2.19
N PHE A 339 9.45 -6.07 -2.63
CA PHE A 339 9.18 -4.78 -2.02
C PHE A 339 9.39 -3.64 -3.02
N VAL A 340 8.55 -2.63 -2.91
CA VAL A 340 8.75 -1.31 -3.50
C VAL A 340 8.64 -0.27 -2.41
N GLU A 341 9.17 0.91 -2.62
CA GLU A 341 9.05 2.00 -1.65
C GLU A 341 7.57 2.27 -1.27
N PRO A 342 7.28 2.59 0.01
CA PRO A 342 5.90 2.59 0.53
C PRO A 342 5.13 3.89 0.20
N LEU A 343 5.41 4.53 -0.93
CA LEU A 343 4.88 5.85 -1.31
C LEU A 343 3.34 5.89 -1.32
N GLU A 344 2.72 4.81 -1.79
CA GLU A 344 1.26 4.66 -1.86
C GLU A 344 0.71 3.64 -0.84
N SER A 345 1.53 3.29 0.17
CA SER A 345 1.12 2.36 1.25
C SER A 345 0.76 0.95 0.77
N THR A 346 1.46 0.44 -0.24
CA THR A 346 1.15 -0.83 -0.93
C THR A 346 1.67 -2.08 -0.22
N GLY A 347 2.49 -1.95 0.83
CA GLY A 347 3.15 -3.09 1.48
C GLY A 347 2.17 -4.15 2.00
N ILE A 348 1.17 -3.73 2.77
CA ILE A 348 0.14 -4.63 3.32
C ILE A 348 -0.78 -5.15 2.21
N PHE A 349 -1.05 -4.35 1.18
CA PHE A 349 -1.82 -4.79 0.01
C PHE A 349 -1.15 -5.99 -0.69
N PHE A 350 0.16 -5.96 -0.92
CA PHE A 350 0.89 -7.10 -1.48
C PHE A 350 0.75 -8.37 -0.63
N ILE A 351 0.79 -8.21 0.70
CA ILE A 351 0.62 -9.33 1.63
C ILE A 351 -0.80 -9.89 1.51
N HIS A 352 -1.83 -9.04 1.56
CA HIS A 352 -3.22 -9.46 1.48
C HIS A 352 -3.53 -10.14 0.15
N HIS A 353 -3.13 -9.52 -0.98
CA HIS A 353 -3.28 -10.09 -2.31
C HIS A 353 -2.61 -11.48 -2.42
N ALA A 354 -1.36 -11.61 -1.94
CA ALA A 354 -0.67 -12.91 -1.96
C ALA A 354 -1.40 -13.97 -1.14
N ILE A 355 -1.93 -13.62 0.03
CA ILE A 355 -2.69 -14.52 0.90
C ILE A 355 -3.97 -15.01 0.21
N GLU A 356 -4.74 -14.11 -0.41
CA GLU A 356 -5.93 -14.46 -1.18
C GLU A 356 -5.59 -15.39 -2.35
N GLN A 357 -4.48 -15.11 -3.06
CA GLN A 357 -4.02 -15.96 -4.16
C GLN A 357 -3.56 -17.35 -3.66
N ILE A 358 -2.96 -17.46 -2.46
CA ILE A 358 -2.67 -18.76 -1.85
C ILE A 358 -3.97 -19.51 -1.57
N ALA A 359 -4.96 -18.88 -0.95
CA ALA A 359 -6.23 -19.52 -0.63
C ALA A 359 -6.96 -19.98 -1.90
N LYS A 360 -6.99 -19.15 -2.95
CA LYS A 360 -7.62 -19.44 -4.23
C LYS A 360 -6.95 -20.58 -5.00
N ASN A 361 -5.62 -20.62 -4.97
CA ASN A 361 -4.80 -21.59 -5.70
C ASN A 361 -4.17 -22.65 -4.76
N PHE A 362 -4.80 -22.91 -3.61
CA PHE A 362 -4.23 -23.84 -2.63
C PHE A 362 -3.91 -25.19 -3.28
N PRO A 363 -2.71 -25.78 -3.04
CA PRO A 363 -2.29 -26.98 -3.74
C PRO A 363 -3.16 -28.17 -3.35
N ASN A 364 -3.40 -29.05 -4.33
CA ASN A 364 -3.95 -30.39 -4.11
C ASN A 364 -2.82 -31.42 -3.94
N GLU A 365 -3.18 -32.69 -3.76
CA GLU A 365 -2.23 -33.80 -3.59
C GLU A 365 -1.28 -33.96 -4.80
N ASP A 366 -1.74 -33.59 -6.00
CA ASP A 366 -0.95 -33.72 -7.24
C ASP A 366 0.03 -32.55 -7.46
N TRP A 367 -0.04 -31.50 -6.67
CA TRP A 367 0.80 -30.29 -6.82
C TRP A 367 0.76 -29.73 -8.25
N ASN A 368 -0.44 -29.59 -8.81
CA ASN A 368 -0.63 -29.16 -10.21
C ASN A 368 0.11 -27.85 -10.49
N PRO A 369 1.03 -27.85 -11.48
CA PRO A 369 1.85 -26.66 -11.78
C PRO A 369 1.04 -25.45 -12.23
N ASN A 370 -0.19 -25.61 -12.73
CA ASN A 370 -1.04 -24.51 -13.16
C ASN A 370 -1.45 -23.61 -11.99
N GLN A 371 -1.69 -24.15 -10.80
CA GLN A 371 -2.01 -23.35 -9.61
C GLN A 371 -0.84 -22.43 -9.25
N ARG A 372 0.37 -22.98 -9.24
CA ARG A 372 1.61 -22.22 -9.01
C ARG A 372 1.84 -21.16 -10.11
N MET A 373 1.59 -21.52 -11.37
CA MET A 373 1.69 -20.57 -12.50
C MET A 373 0.70 -19.41 -12.35
N LEU A 374 -0.56 -19.69 -12.00
CA LEU A 374 -1.59 -18.66 -11.79
C LEU A 374 -1.23 -17.74 -10.64
N TYR A 375 -0.77 -18.30 -9.52
CA TYR A 375 -0.28 -17.52 -8.38
C TYR A 375 0.86 -16.59 -8.79
N ASN A 376 1.93 -17.14 -9.39
CA ASN A 376 3.11 -16.39 -9.80
C ASN A 376 2.76 -15.26 -10.79
N ARG A 377 1.89 -15.54 -11.75
CA ARG A 377 1.41 -14.55 -12.71
C ARG A 377 0.67 -13.42 -12.01
N SER A 378 -0.26 -13.74 -11.09
CA SER A 378 -1.04 -12.73 -10.38
C SER A 378 -0.16 -11.83 -9.53
N VAL A 379 0.71 -12.41 -8.68
CA VAL A 379 1.59 -11.66 -7.78
C VAL A 379 2.61 -10.81 -8.55
N SER A 380 3.23 -11.37 -9.61
CA SER A 380 4.18 -10.61 -10.41
C SER A 380 3.53 -9.43 -11.14
N HIS A 381 2.33 -9.61 -11.70
CA HIS A 381 1.60 -8.53 -12.37
C HIS A 381 1.27 -7.38 -11.41
N VAL A 382 0.83 -7.70 -10.18
CA VAL A 382 0.55 -6.68 -9.17
C VAL A 382 1.83 -5.90 -8.84
N MET A 383 2.93 -6.60 -8.57
CA MET A 383 4.22 -5.96 -8.23
C MET A 383 4.75 -5.08 -9.37
N ASP A 384 4.71 -5.58 -10.62
CA ASP A 384 5.21 -4.86 -11.79
C ASP A 384 4.35 -3.62 -12.09
N GLY A 385 3.02 -3.72 -11.94
CA GLY A 385 2.14 -2.59 -12.17
C GLY A 385 2.24 -1.51 -11.10
N ILE A 386 2.37 -1.88 -9.82
CA ILE A 386 2.63 -0.90 -8.75
C ILE A 386 3.99 -0.23 -8.97
N ARG A 387 5.04 -0.97 -9.40
CA ARG A 387 6.30 -0.35 -9.80
C ARG A 387 6.08 0.74 -10.86
N GLU A 388 5.33 0.46 -11.91
CA GLU A 388 5.04 1.44 -12.96
C GLU A 388 4.28 2.66 -12.42
N PHE A 389 3.30 2.42 -11.56
CA PHE A 389 2.57 3.52 -10.90
C PHE A 389 3.47 4.38 -10.02
N LEU A 390 4.41 3.80 -9.28
CA LEU A 390 5.39 4.56 -8.50
C LEU A 390 6.36 5.34 -9.40
N VAL A 391 6.83 4.74 -10.49
CA VAL A 391 7.66 5.44 -11.49
C VAL A 391 6.93 6.66 -12.06
N LEU A 392 5.61 6.54 -12.29
CA LEU A 392 4.79 7.66 -12.74
C LEU A 392 4.88 8.89 -11.82
N HIS A 393 4.93 8.69 -10.49
CA HIS A 393 5.05 9.81 -9.53
C HIS A 393 6.32 10.63 -9.79
N TYR A 394 7.44 9.96 -10.03
CA TYR A 394 8.73 10.63 -10.32
C TYR A 394 8.75 11.28 -11.70
N VAL A 395 8.20 10.61 -12.70
CA VAL A 395 8.11 11.15 -14.07
C VAL A 395 7.19 12.36 -14.12
N ALA A 396 6.04 12.29 -13.46
CA ALA A 396 5.03 13.36 -13.43
C ALA A 396 5.36 14.51 -12.48
N ALA A 397 6.24 14.32 -11.48
CA ALA A 397 6.62 15.39 -10.58
C ALA A 397 7.25 16.56 -11.34
N LYS A 398 6.87 17.81 -11.01
CA LYS A 398 7.40 19.01 -11.68
C LYS A 398 8.79 19.43 -11.19
N ARG A 399 9.22 18.92 -10.05
CA ARG A 399 10.50 19.28 -9.42
C ARG A 399 11.72 18.94 -10.26
N GLN A 400 12.70 19.87 -10.29
CA GLN A 400 14.01 19.77 -10.96
C GLN A 400 15.09 20.56 -10.19
N ASP A 401 14.80 20.95 -8.96
CA ASP A 401 15.61 21.88 -8.17
C ASP A 401 16.90 21.21 -7.63
N THR A 402 16.91 19.89 -7.44
CA THR A 402 18.11 19.16 -7.02
C THR A 402 18.61 18.20 -8.11
N GLN A 403 19.84 17.67 -7.96
CA GLN A 403 20.37 16.67 -8.88
C GLN A 403 19.52 15.41 -8.86
N TYR A 404 19.08 14.95 -7.69
CA TYR A 404 18.17 13.81 -7.54
C TYR A 404 16.92 13.97 -8.42
N TRP A 405 16.21 15.11 -8.32
CA TRP A 405 14.98 15.35 -9.09
C TRP A 405 15.24 15.51 -10.60
N ARG A 406 16.39 16.03 -11.01
CA ARG A 406 16.76 16.05 -12.43
C ARG A 406 17.03 14.66 -12.97
N ASP A 407 17.74 13.83 -12.23
CA ASP A 407 18.09 12.48 -12.65
C ASP A 407 16.88 11.55 -12.71
N THR A 408 15.85 11.76 -11.86
CA THR A 408 14.59 11.00 -11.97
C THR A 408 13.86 11.21 -13.30
N LYS A 409 14.10 12.33 -13.99
CA LYS A 409 13.52 12.61 -15.32
C LYS A 409 14.24 11.90 -16.48
N THR A 410 15.45 11.44 -16.25
CA THR A 410 16.29 10.79 -17.26
C THR A 410 16.44 9.29 -17.04
N ARG A 411 15.89 8.77 -15.94
CA ARG A 411 15.87 7.33 -15.67
C ARG A 411 15.05 6.58 -16.73
N ALA A 412 15.43 5.34 -16.95
CA ALA A 412 14.60 4.44 -17.77
C ALA A 412 13.20 4.30 -17.16
N ILE A 413 12.19 4.34 -18.01
CA ILE A 413 10.81 4.04 -17.64
C ILE A 413 10.38 2.75 -18.34
N PRO A 414 9.48 1.95 -17.75
CA PRO A 414 8.94 0.78 -18.42
C PRO A 414 8.29 1.14 -19.76
N ASP A 415 8.49 0.32 -20.79
CA ASP A 415 7.96 0.57 -22.15
C ASP A 415 6.43 0.75 -22.13
N SER A 416 5.72 -0.06 -21.32
CA SER A 416 4.27 0.05 -21.13
C SER A 416 3.84 1.39 -20.52
N LEU A 417 4.63 1.96 -19.60
CA LEU A 417 4.34 3.29 -19.07
C LEU A 417 4.64 4.39 -20.11
N ALA A 418 5.72 4.24 -20.88
CA ALA A 418 6.04 5.16 -21.97
C ALA A 418 4.91 5.23 -23.01
N GLU A 419 4.38 4.08 -23.42
CA GLU A 419 3.24 3.97 -24.34
C GLU A 419 1.99 4.67 -23.78
N ARG A 420 1.66 4.45 -22.49
CA ARG A 420 0.52 5.11 -21.83
C ARG A 420 0.70 6.62 -21.73
N LEU A 421 1.88 7.09 -21.40
CA LEU A 421 2.16 8.53 -21.35
C LEU A 421 1.96 9.19 -22.71
N GLU A 422 2.23 8.53 -23.82
CA GLU A 422 1.92 9.04 -25.15
C GLU A 422 0.40 9.07 -25.40
N MET A 423 -0.34 8.02 -25.03
CA MET A 423 -1.81 8.00 -25.15
C MET A 423 -2.45 9.12 -24.32
N TRP A 424 -1.98 9.32 -23.07
CA TRP A 424 -2.54 10.32 -22.15
C TRP A 424 -2.23 11.79 -22.52
N LYS A 425 -1.45 12.04 -23.58
CA LYS A 425 -1.33 13.38 -24.17
C LYS A 425 -2.59 13.81 -24.93
N THR A 426 -3.46 12.87 -25.29
CA THR A 426 -4.65 13.11 -26.12
C THR A 426 -5.97 12.82 -25.42
N GLN A 427 -5.94 12.13 -24.30
CA GLN A 427 -7.10 11.78 -23.48
C GLN A 427 -6.67 11.52 -22.04
N VAL A 428 -7.58 11.61 -21.07
CA VAL A 428 -7.30 11.25 -19.69
C VAL A 428 -7.15 9.73 -19.53
N PRO A 429 -6.43 9.25 -18.49
CA PRO A 429 -6.38 7.82 -18.18
C PRO A 429 -7.77 7.19 -18.04
N ASP A 430 -7.95 6.01 -18.59
CA ASP A 430 -9.15 5.18 -18.44
C ASP A 430 -8.80 3.72 -18.12
N SER A 431 -9.80 2.89 -17.85
CA SER A 431 -9.58 1.48 -17.50
C SER A 431 -8.94 0.67 -18.61
N GLU A 432 -9.17 1.02 -19.87
CA GLU A 432 -8.61 0.32 -21.02
C GLU A 432 -7.15 0.67 -21.23
N SER A 433 -6.78 1.95 -21.06
CA SER A 433 -5.39 2.42 -21.19
C SER A 433 -4.48 1.92 -20.08
N ILE A 434 -5.01 1.56 -18.90
CA ILE A 434 -4.23 0.94 -17.82
C ILE A 434 -4.20 -0.59 -17.85
N PHE A 435 -5.02 -1.25 -18.69
CA PHE A 435 -5.00 -2.69 -18.87
C PHE A 435 -3.66 -3.14 -19.51
N PRO A 436 -3.07 -4.32 -19.19
CA PRO A 436 -3.57 -5.37 -18.29
C PRO A 436 -3.20 -5.19 -16.81
N TYR A 437 -2.65 -4.08 -16.41
CA TYR A 437 -2.07 -3.86 -15.08
C TYR A 437 -3.03 -3.22 -14.08
N TYR A 438 -4.32 -3.53 -14.15
CA TYR A 438 -5.25 -3.15 -13.11
C TYR A 438 -4.88 -3.85 -11.78
N HIS A 439 -4.29 -3.10 -10.86
CA HIS A 439 -3.72 -3.61 -9.60
C HIS A 439 -4.44 -3.08 -8.35
N GLY A 440 -5.74 -2.87 -8.45
CA GLY A 440 -6.47 -2.19 -7.37
C GLY A 440 -6.30 -0.66 -7.38
N LEU A 441 -5.56 -0.11 -8.35
CA LEU A 441 -5.46 1.32 -8.61
C LEU A 441 -6.35 1.66 -9.81
N PRO A 442 -7.52 2.28 -9.62
CA PRO A 442 -8.42 2.67 -10.69
C PRO A 442 -7.83 3.81 -11.53
N ALA A 443 -8.42 4.07 -12.70
CA ALA A 443 -7.93 5.09 -13.62
C ALA A 443 -7.81 6.49 -12.99
N TYR A 444 -8.71 6.85 -12.08
CA TYR A 444 -8.63 8.13 -11.37
C TYR A 444 -7.37 8.28 -10.52
N SER A 445 -6.77 7.19 -10.03
CA SER A 445 -5.50 7.25 -9.30
C SER A 445 -4.38 7.82 -10.18
N TYR A 446 -4.35 7.39 -11.45
CA TYR A 446 -3.41 7.94 -12.43
C TYR A 446 -3.70 9.42 -12.74
N MET A 447 -4.98 9.80 -12.84
CA MET A 447 -5.38 11.20 -13.00
C MET A 447 -4.93 12.06 -11.81
N CYS A 448 -5.14 11.58 -10.56
CA CYS A 448 -4.71 12.27 -9.35
C CYS A 448 -3.20 12.53 -9.35
N VAL A 449 -2.40 11.54 -9.71
CA VAL A 449 -0.95 11.68 -9.77
C VAL A 449 -0.54 12.66 -10.88
N LEU A 450 -1.06 12.51 -12.09
CA LEU A 450 -0.70 13.37 -13.23
C LEU A 450 -1.04 14.84 -12.98
N LEU A 451 -2.27 15.11 -12.53
CA LEU A 451 -2.74 16.46 -12.24
C LEU A 451 -2.07 17.09 -11.02
N GLY A 452 -1.93 16.29 -9.95
CA GLY A 452 -1.34 16.75 -8.69
C GLY A 452 0.17 17.04 -8.80
N MET A 453 0.91 16.19 -9.51
CA MET A 453 2.35 16.37 -9.75
C MET A 453 2.66 17.49 -10.76
N GLY A 454 1.78 17.72 -11.75
CA GLY A 454 1.79 18.88 -12.64
C GLY A 454 2.92 18.94 -13.65
N GLY A 455 3.71 17.88 -13.81
CA GLY A 455 4.82 17.82 -14.78
C GLY A 455 4.41 17.35 -16.18
N ILE A 456 3.19 16.83 -16.32
CA ILE A 456 2.61 16.33 -17.57
C ILE A 456 1.27 17.03 -17.80
N GLU A 457 1.11 17.65 -18.97
CA GLU A 457 -0.14 18.31 -19.34
C GLU A 457 -1.14 17.26 -19.87
N LEU A 458 -2.32 17.23 -19.26
CA LEU A 458 -3.45 16.44 -19.74
C LEU A 458 -4.42 17.32 -20.54
N LYS A 459 -5.10 16.70 -21.49
CA LYS A 459 -6.16 17.37 -22.28
C LYS A 459 -7.49 16.64 -22.07
N PRO A 460 -8.61 17.38 -22.06
CA PRO A 460 -9.91 16.74 -22.01
C PRO A 460 -10.19 15.94 -23.28
N SER A 461 -11.01 14.91 -23.16
CA SER A 461 -11.45 14.09 -24.28
C SER A 461 -12.14 14.95 -25.33
N PRO A 462 -11.77 14.86 -26.64
CA PRO A 462 -12.35 15.71 -27.69
C PRO A 462 -13.87 15.58 -27.82
N ALA A 463 -14.42 14.39 -27.55
CA ALA A 463 -15.86 14.14 -27.59
C ALA A 463 -16.65 14.93 -26.53
N LEU A 464 -15.98 15.40 -25.47
CA LEU A 464 -16.59 16.19 -24.40
C LEU A 464 -17.15 17.52 -24.92
N ALA A 465 -16.51 18.09 -25.96
CA ALA A 465 -16.97 19.32 -26.60
C ALA A 465 -18.39 19.21 -27.24
N LEU A 466 -18.88 18.00 -27.45
CA LEU A 466 -20.21 17.69 -27.96
C LEU A 466 -21.26 17.45 -26.88
N SER A 467 -20.86 17.45 -25.60
CA SER A 467 -21.71 17.13 -24.47
C SER A 467 -22.16 18.38 -23.71
N ASP A 468 -23.36 18.34 -23.11
CA ASP A 468 -23.89 19.41 -22.28
C ASP A 468 -23.19 19.47 -20.91
N PRO A 469 -22.55 20.57 -20.50
CA PRO A 469 -21.83 20.68 -19.24
C PRO A 469 -22.72 20.82 -18.01
N SER A 470 -24.01 21.11 -18.15
CA SER A 470 -24.92 21.50 -17.06
C SER A 470 -25.01 20.42 -15.95
N ALA A 471 -24.87 19.14 -16.30
CA ALA A 471 -24.87 18.07 -15.31
C ALA A 471 -23.56 18.01 -14.52
N ALA A 472 -22.41 18.28 -15.16
CA ALA A 472 -21.12 18.36 -14.49
C ALA A 472 -21.03 19.57 -13.55
N GLU A 473 -21.61 20.71 -13.95
CA GLU A 473 -21.69 21.91 -13.10
C GLU A 473 -22.42 21.61 -11.78
N ARG A 474 -23.53 20.90 -11.83
CA ARG A 474 -24.27 20.45 -10.62
C ARG A 474 -23.46 19.52 -9.73
N GLU A 475 -22.67 18.61 -10.31
CA GLU A 475 -21.78 17.74 -9.53
C GLU A 475 -20.66 18.53 -8.85
N PHE A 476 -20.06 19.50 -9.51
CA PHE A 476 -19.09 20.39 -8.89
C PHE A 476 -19.69 21.24 -7.76
N GLU A 477 -20.93 21.72 -7.91
CA GLU A 477 -21.67 22.40 -6.84
C GLU A 477 -21.88 21.46 -5.65
N ALA A 478 -22.36 20.24 -5.89
CA ALA A 478 -22.60 19.24 -4.84
C ALA A 478 -21.34 18.79 -4.10
N ILE A 479 -20.16 18.91 -4.71
CA ILE A 479 -18.89 18.62 -4.03
C ILE A 479 -18.45 19.79 -3.14
N ARG A 480 -18.76 21.04 -3.56
CA ARG A 480 -18.42 22.25 -2.79
C ARG A 480 -19.31 22.49 -1.59
N ASP A 481 -20.60 22.14 -1.66
CA ASP A 481 -21.60 22.25 -0.58
C ASP A 481 -21.42 21.17 0.49
#